data_fa34c2c24c578e2064b867e3293b0721
#
_entry.id   fa34c2c24c578e2064b867e3293b0721
#
_cell.length_a   1.000
_cell.length_b   1.000
_cell.length_c   1.000
_cell.angle_alpha   90.00
_cell.angle_beta   90.00
_cell.angle_gamma   90.00
#
_symmetry.space_group_name_H-M   'P 1'
#
loop_
_entity.id
_entity.type
_entity.pdbx_description
1 polymer ?
#
loop_
_entity_poly.entity_id
_entity_poly.type
_entity_poly.pdbx_seq_one_letter_code
_entity_poly.pdbx_strand_id
1 'polypeptide(L)'
;MGIWVTGDTHGDFQRFTTRNYPQLKGMDRNDCMIIAGDFGGVWAGEQTDGRKLDWLEDKPFTTLFVCGNHENFGLLSAYPEREWHGGRVHVVRPHVLHLMRGQIFEIGGLTWFTMGGAASHDIQDGILDPAAPNFERRYWTMRRMNAMFRVLGHSWWPEEMPSEAEYAEAEANLERAGWQVNCILTHCAPSGILPQIELHYRPDPLTDFLETVRQRCRFSSWFLGHYHTNRIIDGRFVIQWGQISKVELM
;
A
#
# COMPACT_ATOMS: atom_id res chain seq x y z
N MET A 1 22.13 6.93 -1.02
CA MET A 1 20.82 6.31 -0.87
C MET A 1 19.77 7.29 -1.36
N GLY A 2 19.10 6.98 -2.43
CA GLY A 2 17.95 7.72 -2.95
C GLY A 2 16.66 7.00 -2.61
N ILE A 3 15.56 7.74 -2.54
CA ILE A 3 14.23 7.19 -2.29
C ILE A 3 13.31 7.65 -3.41
N TRP A 4 12.57 6.72 -3.99
CA TRP A 4 11.55 6.96 -5.01
C TRP A 4 10.23 6.37 -4.57
N VAL A 5 9.13 7.04 -4.88
CA VAL A 5 7.77 6.58 -4.57
C VAL A 5 6.97 6.49 -5.87
N THR A 6 6.18 5.44 -5.99
CA THR A 6 5.18 5.24 -7.03
C THR A 6 3.88 4.74 -6.43
N GLY A 7 2.78 4.83 -7.16
CA GLY A 7 1.49 4.28 -6.73
C GLY A 7 1.30 2.81 -7.14
N ASP A 8 0.06 2.44 -7.16
CA ASP A 8 -0.49 1.10 -7.39
C ASP A 8 0.16 0.40 -8.58
N THR A 9 0.66 -0.81 -8.35
CA THR A 9 1.27 -1.62 -9.41
C THR A 9 0.36 -2.75 -9.90
N HIS A 10 -0.55 -3.24 -9.07
CA HIS A 10 -1.43 -4.37 -9.39
C HIS A 10 -0.71 -5.55 -10.06
N GLY A 11 0.54 -5.80 -9.65
CA GLY A 11 1.41 -6.85 -10.22
C GLY A 11 1.96 -6.55 -11.62
N ASP A 12 1.76 -5.34 -12.15
CA ASP A 12 2.44 -4.84 -13.35
C ASP A 12 3.63 -3.96 -12.97
N PHE A 13 4.82 -4.53 -13.10
CA PHE A 13 6.08 -3.88 -12.76
C PHE A 13 6.84 -3.34 -13.98
N GLN A 14 6.19 -3.19 -15.14
CA GLN A 14 6.83 -2.70 -16.38
C GLN A 14 7.43 -1.30 -16.22
N ARG A 15 6.90 -0.49 -15.30
CA ARG A 15 7.48 0.82 -14.96
C ARG A 15 8.91 0.71 -14.42
N PHE A 16 9.32 -0.43 -13.85
CA PHE A 16 10.66 -0.68 -13.32
C PHE A 16 11.62 -1.28 -14.37
N THR A 17 11.40 -1.00 -15.63
CA THR A 17 12.36 -1.29 -16.70
C THR A 17 13.16 -0.04 -17.04
N THR A 18 14.42 -0.22 -17.44
CA THR A 18 15.28 0.90 -17.87
C THR A 18 14.77 1.62 -19.13
N ARG A 19 13.86 0.97 -19.86
CA ARG A 19 13.15 1.57 -21.00
C ARG A 19 12.15 2.61 -20.54
N ASN A 20 11.37 2.28 -19.49
CA ASN A 20 10.28 3.14 -18.99
C ASN A 20 10.79 4.14 -17.95
N TYR A 21 11.84 3.78 -17.20
CA TYR A 21 12.49 4.64 -16.22
C TYR A 21 14.01 4.54 -16.34
N PRO A 22 14.64 5.35 -17.21
CA PRO A 22 16.09 5.28 -17.49
C PRO A 22 16.98 5.52 -16.28
N GLN A 23 16.49 6.25 -15.27
CA GLN A 23 17.21 6.57 -14.02
C GLN A 23 17.58 5.32 -13.21
N LEU A 24 16.90 4.18 -13.43
CA LEU A 24 17.26 2.91 -12.80
C LEU A 24 18.71 2.48 -13.05
N LYS A 25 19.33 2.94 -14.15
CA LYS A 25 20.74 2.62 -14.47
C LYS A 25 21.74 3.18 -13.46
N GLY A 26 21.36 4.20 -12.71
CA GLY A 26 22.20 4.83 -11.69
C GLY A 26 21.86 4.41 -10.26
N MET A 27 20.90 3.50 -10.08
CA MET A 27 20.48 3.02 -8.74
C MET A 27 21.32 1.83 -8.30
N ASP A 28 21.44 1.68 -6.97
CA ASP A 28 22.08 0.53 -6.32
C ASP A 28 21.19 -0.04 -5.20
N ARG A 29 21.65 -1.11 -4.54
CA ARG A 29 20.89 -1.81 -3.48
C ARG A 29 20.59 -0.97 -2.23
N ASN A 30 21.27 0.16 -2.05
CA ASN A 30 20.96 1.08 -0.97
C ASN A 30 19.80 2.02 -1.34
N ASP A 31 19.48 2.12 -2.62
CA ASP A 31 18.35 2.93 -3.07
C ASP A 31 17.02 2.18 -2.85
N CYS A 32 15.95 2.92 -2.56
CA CYS A 32 14.65 2.36 -2.29
C CYS A 32 13.62 2.82 -3.33
N MET A 33 12.85 1.85 -3.84
CA MET A 33 11.63 2.07 -4.62
C MET A 33 10.43 1.69 -3.77
N ILE A 34 9.62 2.68 -3.39
CA ILE A 34 8.46 2.52 -2.52
C ILE A 34 7.19 2.49 -3.36
N ILE A 35 6.32 1.49 -3.13
CA ILE A 35 5.01 1.35 -3.76
C ILE A 35 3.94 1.67 -2.71
N ALA A 36 3.09 2.65 -3.01
CA ALA A 36 2.07 3.15 -2.09
C ALA A 36 0.78 2.31 -2.09
N GLY A 37 0.93 0.99 -1.97
CA GLY A 37 -0.16 0.02 -1.89
C GLY A 37 -0.53 -0.61 -3.23
N ASP A 38 -1.47 -1.55 -3.20
CA ASP A 38 -1.91 -2.36 -4.33
C ASP A 38 -0.72 -2.94 -5.12
N PHE A 39 0.18 -3.57 -4.35
CA PHE A 39 1.39 -4.18 -4.89
C PHE A 39 1.05 -5.26 -5.92
N GLY A 40 0.13 -6.19 -5.59
CA GLY A 40 -0.35 -7.24 -6.47
C GLY A 40 0.71 -8.25 -6.93
N GLY A 41 1.89 -8.23 -6.32
CA GLY A 41 2.97 -9.18 -6.60
C GLY A 41 2.84 -10.48 -5.80
N VAL A 42 2.07 -10.47 -4.71
CA VAL A 42 1.72 -11.61 -3.88
C VAL A 42 0.21 -11.85 -4.02
N TRP A 43 -0.17 -12.73 -4.96
CA TRP A 43 -1.59 -12.90 -5.27
C TRP A 43 -2.03 -14.36 -5.42
N ALA A 44 -1.35 -15.12 -6.27
CA ALA A 44 -1.73 -16.49 -6.63
C ALA A 44 -0.80 -17.57 -6.06
N GLY A 45 0.19 -17.16 -5.27
CA GLY A 45 1.18 -18.01 -4.64
C GLY A 45 2.45 -18.21 -5.46
N GLU A 46 3.46 -18.81 -4.82
CA GLU A 46 4.83 -18.89 -5.33
C GLU A 46 4.95 -19.46 -6.75
N GLN A 47 4.17 -20.47 -7.11
CA GLN A 47 4.22 -21.07 -8.45
C GLN A 47 3.87 -20.09 -9.57
N THR A 48 3.00 -19.13 -9.30
CA THR A 48 2.54 -18.12 -10.26
C THR A 48 3.33 -16.82 -10.12
N ASP A 49 3.48 -16.34 -8.89
CA ASP A 49 4.04 -15.04 -8.58
C ASP A 49 5.55 -15.03 -8.50
N GLY A 50 6.17 -16.20 -8.20
CA GLY A 50 7.60 -16.33 -7.93
C GLY A 50 8.49 -15.67 -8.99
N ARG A 51 8.23 -15.92 -10.29
CA ARG A 51 9.01 -15.29 -11.37
C ARG A 51 8.95 -13.76 -11.38
N LYS A 52 7.82 -13.17 -11.01
CA LYS A 52 7.68 -11.71 -10.92
C LYS A 52 8.42 -11.17 -9.70
N LEU A 53 8.35 -11.88 -8.58
CA LEU A 53 9.05 -11.53 -7.36
C LEU A 53 10.57 -11.65 -7.51
N ASP A 54 11.06 -12.70 -8.16
CA ASP A 54 12.47 -12.87 -8.48
C ASP A 54 12.96 -11.78 -9.45
N TRP A 55 12.13 -11.42 -10.43
CA TRP A 55 12.44 -10.30 -11.31
C TRP A 55 12.55 -8.95 -10.58
N LEU A 56 11.73 -8.73 -9.53
CA LEU A 56 11.85 -7.57 -8.65
C LEU A 56 13.10 -7.66 -7.77
N GLU A 57 13.40 -8.86 -7.26
CA GLU A 57 14.63 -9.12 -6.50
C GLU A 57 15.89 -8.79 -7.29
N ASP A 58 15.89 -9.03 -8.60
CA ASP A 58 17.01 -8.72 -9.49
C ASP A 58 17.17 -7.22 -9.81
N LYS A 59 16.28 -6.34 -9.31
CA LYS A 59 16.42 -4.90 -9.55
C LYS A 59 17.60 -4.32 -8.79
N PRO A 60 18.20 -3.22 -9.29
CA PRO A 60 19.35 -2.60 -8.63
C PRO A 60 18.98 -1.84 -7.33
N PHE A 61 17.75 -1.88 -6.88
CA PHE A 61 17.22 -1.19 -5.68
C PHE A 61 16.50 -2.17 -4.77
N THR A 62 16.23 -1.74 -3.54
CA THR A 62 15.31 -2.45 -2.64
C THR A 62 13.88 -1.98 -2.89
N THR A 63 12.97 -2.92 -3.16
CA THR A 63 11.53 -2.65 -3.31
C THR A 63 10.87 -2.69 -1.94
N LEU A 64 10.19 -1.62 -1.59
CA LEU A 64 9.39 -1.49 -0.37
C LEU A 64 7.93 -1.27 -0.78
N PHE A 65 6.98 -1.82 -0.04
CA PHE A 65 5.58 -1.52 -0.29
C PHE A 65 4.74 -1.56 0.99
N VAL A 66 3.68 -0.78 1.05
CA VAL A 66 2.58 -0.98 2.00
C VAL A 66 1.48 -1.79 1.32
N CYS A 67 0.62 -2.46 2.07
CA CYS A 67 -0.56 -3.10 1.49
C CYS A 67 -1.59 -2.05 1.04
N GLY A 68 -2.33 -2.38 -0.03
CA GLY A 68 -3.55 -1.68 -0.42
C GLY A 68 -4.80 -2.49 -0.04
N ASN A 69 -5.88 -2.33 -0.79
CA ASN A 69 -7.07 -3.20 -0.69
C ASN A 69 -7.02 -4.38 -1.67
N HIS A 70 -6.22 -4.28 -2.74
CA HIS A 70 -6.01 -5.37 -3.70
C HIS A 70 -4.77 -6.19 -3.34
N GLU A 71 -4.81 -6.88 -2.19
CA GLU A 71 -3.77 -7.80 -1.74
C GLU A 71 -4.36 -9.15 -1.36
N ASN A 72 -3.60 -10.23 -1.55
CA ASN A 72 -3.91 -11.51 -0.93
C ASN A 72 -3.31 -11.55 0.47
N PHE A 73 -4.07 -11.07 1.45
CA PHE A 73 -3.61 -10.96 2.84
C PHE A 73 -3.25 -12.32 3.46
N GLY A 74 -3.95 -13.39 3.07
CA GLY A 74 -3.63 -14.73 3.54
C GLY A 74 -2.24 -15.20 3.10
N LEU A 75 -1.82 -14.88 1.88
CA LEU A 75 -0.47 -15.18 1.41
C LEU A 75 0.57 -14.18 1.95
N LEU A 76 0.21 -12.90 2.03
CA LEU A 76 1.12 -11.86 2.50
C LEU A 76 1.53 -12.07 3.95
N SER A 77 0.58 -12.41 4.82
CA SER A 77 0.83 -12.69 6.25
C SER A 77 1.59 -14.00 6.51
N ALA A 78 1.72 -14.87 5.51
CA ALA A 78 2.48 -16.11 5.63
C ALA A 78 3.99 -15.91 5.43
N TYR A 79 4.44 -14.76 4.94
CA TYR A 79 5.85 -14.45 4.83
C TYR A 79 6.48 -14.18 6.21
N PRO A 80 7.77 -14.52 6.39
CA PRO A 80 8.44 -14.32 7.67
C PRO A 80 8.55 -12.83 8.01
N GLU A 81 8.23 -12.51 9.26
CA GLU A 81 8.44 -11.18 9.81
C GLU A 81 9.90 -10.98 10.22
N ARG A 82 10.39 -9.75 10.06
CA ARG A 82 11.72 -9.32 10.48
C ARG A 82 11.70 -7.86 10.90
N GLU A 83 12.54 -7.51 11.85
CA GLU A 83 12.88 -6.12 12.14
C GLU A 83 13.78 -5.56 11.03
N TRP A 84 13.43 -4.39 10.49
CA TRP A 84 14.17 -3.71 9.45
C TRP A 84 14.05 -2.20 9.63
N HIS A 85 15.19 -1.52 9.78
CA HIS A 85 15.23 -0.05 9.92
C HIS A 85 14.26 0.54 10.96
N GLY A 86 14.10 -0.11 12.11
CA GLY A 86 13.31 0.36 13.25
C GLY A 86 11.84 -0.08 13.24
N GLY A 87 11.35 -0.72 12.17
CA GLY A 87 10.00 -1.25 12.07
C GLY A 87 9.96 -2.72 11.64
N ARG A 88 8.79 -3.33 11.65
CA ARG A 88 8.58 -4.73 11.23
C ARG A 88 8.18 -4.79 9.76
N VAL A 89 8.72 -5.78 9.06
CA VAL A 89 8.43 -6.06 7.65
C VAL A 89 8.13 -7.53 7.44
N HIS A 90 7.29 -7.87 6.44
CA HIS A 90 7.30 -9.21 5.87
C HIS A 90 8.37 -9.27 4.78
N VAL A 91 9.19 -10.34 4.82
CA VAL A 91 10.28 -10.56 3.87
C VAL A 91 9.77 -11.41 2.71
N VAL A 92 9.30 -10.77 1.65
CA VAL A 92 8.81 -11.46 0.43
C VAL A 92 9.98 -12.01 -0.38
N ARG A 93 11.04 -11.20 -0.51
CA ARG A 93 12.37 -11.57 -1.00
C ARG A 93 13.41 -10.76 -0.19
N PRO A 94 14.70 -11.08 -0.23
CA PRO A 94 15.73 -10.31 0.50
C PRO A 94 15.67 -8.80 0.27
N HIS A 95 15.27 -8.36 -0.94
CA HIS A 95 15.14 -6.94 -1.31
C HIS A 95 13.72 -6.58 -1.80
N VAL A 96 12.71 -7.37 -1.45
CA VAL A 96 11.28 -7.04 -1.65
C VAL A 96 10.57 -7.18 -0.30
N LEU A 97 10.29 -6.05 0.33
CA LEU A 97 9.83 -5.98 1.72
C LEU A 97 8.47 -5.30 1.82
N HIS A 98 7.54 -5.95 2.52
CA HIS A 98 6.27 -5.34 2.90
C HIS A 98 6.45 -4.59 4.22
N LEU A 99 6.30 -3.27 4.18
CA LEU A 99 6.30 -2.41 5.36
C LEU A 99 4.96 -2.60 6.11
N MET A 100 5.01 -3.19 7.29
CA MET A 100 3.81 -3.49 8.06
C MET A 100 3.12 -2.22 8.55
N ARG A 101 1.84 -2.33 8.87
CA ARG A 101 1.02 -1.21 9.36
C ARG A 101 1.48 -0.72 10.72
N GLY A 102 1.29 0.57 10.95
CA GLY A 102 1.55 1.19 12.23
C GLY A 102 3.02 1.33 12.60
N GLN A 103 3.95 1.01 11.69
CA GLN A 103 5.39 1.05 11.97
C GLN A 103 6.00 2.42 11.64
N ILE A 104 7.16 2.69 12.26
CA ILE A 104 8.00 3.84 11.92
C ILE A 104 9.37 3.30 11.51
N PHE A 105 9.82 3.70 10.32
CA PHE A 105 11.08 3.28 9.71
C PHE A 105 12.04 4.45 9.57
N GLU A 106 13.34 4.17 9.63
CA GLU A 106 14.41 5.11 9.26
C GLU A 106 14.96 4.76 7.88
N ILE A 107 14.48 5.42 6.83
CA ILE A 107 14.87 5.16 5.44
C ILE A 107 15.51 6.43 4.85
N GLY A 108 16.75 6.34 4.40
CA GLY A 108 17.48 7.45 3.78
C GLY A 108 17.69 8.66 4.70
N GLY A 109 17.80 8.43 6.00
CA GLY A 109 17.94 9.50 7.00
C GLY A 109 16.61 10.20 7.33
N LEU A 110 15.48 9.67 6.85
CA LEU A 110 14.14 10.17 7.11
C LEU A 110 13.34 9.17 7.95
N THR A 111 12.50 9.67 8.84
CA THR A 111 11.52 8.88 9.57
C THR A 111 10.23 8.77 8.75
N TRP A 112 9.75 7.53 8.55
CA TRP A 112 8.56 7.18 7.76
C TRP A 112 7.54 6.46 8.62
N PHE A 113 6.37 7.05 8.81
CA PHE A 113 5.22 6.32 9.36
C PHE A 113 4.46 5.61 8.24
N THR A 114 4.11 4.34 8.43
CA THR A 114 3.42 3.53 7.43
C THR A 114 2.07 3.03 7.94
N MET A 115 1.03 3.16 7.10
CA MET A 115 -0.31 2.63 7.39
C MET A 115 -1.00 2.24 6.09
N GLY A 116 -0.81 1.00 5.66
CA GLY A 116 -1.45 0.46 4.45
C GLY A 116 -2.92 0.09 4.66
N GLY A 117 -3.58 -0.23 3.55
CA GLY A 117 -4.99 -0.61 3.50
C GLY A 117 -5.88 0.48 2.93
N ALA A 118 -7.05 0.09 2.46
CA ALA A 118 -8.16 0.94 2.07
C ALA A 118 -9.44 0.11 1.96
N ALA A 119 -10.60 0.74 2.12
CA ALA A 119 -11.88 0.09 1.84
C ALA A 119 -12.09 -0.06 0.33
N SER A 120 -12.44 -1.27 -0.12
CA SER A 120 -12.75 -1.53 -1.53
C SER A 120 -14.02 -0.80 -1.96
N HIS A 121 -13.97 -0.11 -3.12
CA HIS A 121 -15.11 0.61 -3.69
C HIS A 121 -15.95 -0.25 -4.65
N ASP A 122 -15.45 -1.38 -5.10
CA ASP A 122 -16.05 -2.25 -6.09
C ASP A 122 -16.78 -3.47 -5.48
N ILE A 123 -17.35 -3.26 -4.30
CA ILE A 123 -18.15 -4.22 -3.53
C ILE A 123 -19.59 -3.76 -3.32
N GLN A 124 -20.09 -2.85 -4.15
CA GLN A 124 -21.41 -2.24 -3.97
C GLN A 124 -22.55 -3.27 -4.05
N ASP A 125 -22.38 -4.33 -4.84
CA ASP A 125 -23.32 -5.44 -4.95
C ASP A 125 -23.00 -6.59 -3.97
N GLY A 126 -21.98 -6.41 -3.12
CA GLY A 126 -21.66 -7.28 -2.00
C GLY A 126 -20.44 -8.17 -2.18
N ILE A 127 -20.20 -8.97 -1.15
CA ILE A 127 -19.13 -9.96 -1.06
C ILE A 127 -19.77 -11.34 -1.04
N LEU A 128 -19.30 -12.23 -1.90
CA LEU A 128 -19.76 -13.61 -1.95
C LEU A 128 -18.87 -14.50 -1.09
N ASP A 129 -19.51 -15.30 -0.23
CA ASP A 129 -18.83 -16.36 0.51
C ASP A 129 -18.81 -17.64 -0.33
N PRO A 130 -17.63 -18.19 -0.70
CA PRO A 130 -17.52 -19.46 -1.42
C PRO A 130 -18.12 -20.65 -0.70
N ALA A 131 -18.23 -20.61 0.64
CA ALA A 131 -18.84 -21.67 1.44
C ALA A 131 -20.38 -21.63 1.44
N ALA A 132 -20.98 -20.56 0.92
CA ALA A 132 -22.44 -20.43 0.90
C ALA A 132 -23.08 -21.45 -0.07
N PRO A 133 -24.17 -22.14 0.31
CA PRO A 133 -24.79 -23.19 -0.53
C PRO A 133 -25.25 -22.74 -1.93
N ASN A 134 -25.45 -21.44 -2.12
CA ASN A 134 -25.89 -20.83 -3.38
C ASN A 134 -24.81 -20.05 -4.10
N PHE A 135 -23.53 -20.20 -3.70
CA PHE A 135 -22.40 -19.44 -4.22
C PHE A 135 -22.33 -19.46 -5.76
N GLU A 136 -22.25 -20.65 -6.36
CA GLU A 136 -22.13 -20.82 -7.81
C GLU A 136 -23.21 -20.07 -8.58
N ARG A 137 -24.49 -20.24 -8.17
CA ARG A 137 -25.62 -19.57 -8.81
C ARG A 137 -25.51 -18.04 -8.70
N ARG A 138 -25.17 -17.53 -7.51
CA ARG A 138 -25.01 -16.09 -7.27
C ARG A 138 -23.83 -15.55 -8.06
N TYR A 139 -22.69 -16.23 -8.03
CA TYR A 139 -21.48 -15.83 -8.75
C TYR A 139 -21.76 -15.63 -10.25
N TRP A 140 -22.34 -16.64 -10.91
CA TRP A 140 -22.64 -16.56 -12.33
C TRP A 140 -23.75 -15.54 -12.66
N THR A 141 -24.70 -15.33 -11.76
CA THR A 141 -25.71 -14.29 -11.90
C THR A 141 -25.08 -12.91 -11.87
N MET A 142 -24.27 -12.61 -10.85
CA MET A 142 -23.60 -11.31 -10.70
C MET A 142 -22.62 -11.05 -11.84
N ARG A 143 -21.87 -12.07 -12.28
CA ARG A 143 -21.00 -11.97 -13.47
C ARG A 143 -21.77 -11.57 -14.73
N ARG A 144 -22.92 -12.17 -14.99
CA ARG A 144 -23.77 -11.85 -16.15
C ARG A 144 -24.37 -10.44 -16.06
N MET A 145 -24.64 -9.97 -14.86
CA MET A 145 -25.18 -8.62 -14.61
C MET A 145 -24.09 -7.54 -14.62
N ASN A 146 -22.82 -7.91 -14.79
CA ASN A 146 -21.67 -7.03 -14.63
C ASN A 146 -21.69 -6.27 -13.28
N ALA A 147 -22.09 -6.98 -12.22
CA ALA A 147 -22.21 -6.44 -10.88
C ALA A 147 -20.83 -6.16 -10.25
N MET A 148 -20.78 -5.18 -9.37
CA MET A 148 -19.60 -4.81 -8.60
C MET A 148 -19.52 -5.64 -7.32
N PHE A 149 -18.97 -6.84 -7.43
CA PHE A 149 -18.85 -7.78 -6.31
C PHE A 149 -17.46 -8.40 -6.23
N ARG A 150 -17.10 -8.85 -5.06
CA ARG A 150 -15.87 -9.60 -4.78
C ARG A 150 -16.18 -10.93 -4.11
N VAL A 151 -15.15 -11.77 -3.99
CA VAL A 151 -15.27 -13.12 -3.40
C VAL A 151 -14.32 -13.22 -2.22
N LEU A 152 -14.87 -13.55 -1.06
CA LEU A 152 -14.13 -13.71 0.19
C LEU A 152 -12.99 -14.74 0.04
N GLY A 153 -11.79 -14.36 0.46
CA GLY A 153 -10.60 -15.21 0.39
C GLY A 153 -10.06 -15.46 -1.03
N HIS A 154 -10.63 -14.80 -2.06
CA HIS A 154 -10.18 -14.92 -3.45
C HIS A 154 -9.88 -13.57 -4.11
N SER A 155 -10.72 -12.58 -3.87
CA SER A 155 -10.56 -11.24 -4.44
C SER A 155 -10.92 -10.14 -3.44
N TRP A 156 -11.24 -10.50 -2.22
CA TRP A 156 -11.48 -9.61 -1.09
C TRP A 156 -11.16 -10.33 0.23
N TRP A 157 -10.61 -9.59 1.16
CA TRP A 157 -10.27 -10.03 2.52
C TRP A 157 -10.66 -8.93 3.51
N PRO A 158 -11.23 -9.29 4.71
CA PRO A 158 -11.49 -8.31 5.77
C PRO A 158 -10.26 -7.52 6.21
N GLU A 159 -9.09 -8.14 6.05
CA GLU A 159 -7.78 -7.57 6.37
C GLU A 159 -7.37 -6.41 5.44
N GLU A 160 -8.18 -6.05 4.41
CA GLU A 160 -7.97 -4.78 3.69
C GLU A 160 -8.05 -3.58 4.65
N MET A 161 -8.85 -3.71 5.72
CA MET A 161 -8.93 -2.75 6.82
C MET A 161 -8.01 -3.19 7.98
N PRO A 162 -7.33 -2.24 8.64
CA PRO A 162 -6.52 -2.56 9.81
C PRO A 162 -7.35 -3.11 10.97
N SER A 163 -6.75 -4.02 11.71
CA SER A 163 -7.28 -4.51 12.99
C SER A 163 -7.14 -3.48 14.11
N GLU A 164 -7.92 -3.63 15.19
CA GLU A 164 -7.79 -2.81 16.39
C GLU A 164 -6.37 -2.84 16.98
N ALA A 165 -5.69 -4.00 16.90
CA ALA A 165 -4.31 -4.13 17.37
C ALA A 165 -3.33 -3.31 16.51
N GLU A 166 -3.53 -3.26 15.18
CA GLU A 166 -2.70 -2.45 14.28
C GLU A 166 -2.94 -0.95 14.50
N TYR A 167 -4.17 -0.52 14.77
CA TYR A 167 -4.46 0.86 15.15
C TYR A 167 -3.78 1.23 16.49
N ALA A 168 -3.90 0.38 17.50
CA ALA A 168 -3.29 0.61 18.81
C ALA A 168 -1.76 0.66 18.72
N GLU A 169 -1.15 -0.22 17.92
CA GLU A 169 0.30 -0.20 17.67
C GLU A 169 0.73 1.07 16.93
N ALA A 170 -0.03 1.48 15.93
CA ALA A 170 0.23 2.71 15.17
C ALA A 170 0.21 3.95 16.10
N GLU A 171 -0.79 4.05 16.96
CA GLU A 171 -0.91 5.14 17.92
C GLU A 171 0.25 5.14 18.93
N ALA A 172 0.58 3.98 19.50
CA ALA A 172 1.70 3.84 20.43
C ALA A 172 3.05 4.20 19.80
N ASN A 173 3.27 3.84 18.53
CA ASN A 173 4.47 4.19 17.78
C ASN A 173 4.55 5.70 17.51
N LEU A 174 3.45 6.32 17.10
CA LEU A 174 3.37 7.76 16.90
C LEU A 174 3.57 8.53 18.21
N GLU A 175 3.02 8.05 19.33
CA GLU A 175 3.25 8.63 20.65
C GLU A 175 4.73 8.57 21.05
N ARG A 176 5.39 7.42 20.87
CA ARG A 176 6.82 7.28 21.13
C ARG A 176 7.67 8.20 20.26
N ALA A 177 7.25 8.47 19.03
CA ALA A 177 7.89 9.45 18.12
C ALA A 177 7.50 10.91 18.42
N GLY A 178 6.72 11.18 19.46
CA GLY A 178 6.23 12.52 19.81
C GLY A 178 5.34 13.12 18.73
N TRP A 179 4.61 12.29 17.97
CA TRP A 179 3.78 12.70 16.84
C TRP A 179 4.55 13.57 15.82
N GLN A 180 5.77 13.13 15.50
CA GLN A 180 6.60 13.82 14.52
C GLN A 180 7.39 12.82 13.68
N VAL A 181 7.19 12.89 12.34
CA VAL A 181 7.92 12.11 11.34
C VAL A 181 8.22 12.98 10.13
N ASN A 182 9.17 12.59 9.27
CA ASN A 182 9.43 13.33 8.04
C ASN A 182 8.38 13.00 6.97
N CYS A 183 8.08 11.73 6.79
CA CYS A 183 7.17 11.25 5.75
C CYS A 183 6.10 10.33 6.33
N ILE A 184 4.93 10.35 5.73
CA ILE A 184 3.86 9.40 5.96
C ILE A 184 3.59 8.65 4.64
N LEU A 185 3.45 7.34 4.72
CA LEU A 185 3.15 6.48 3.60
C LEU A 185 1.89 5.66 3.91
N THR A 186 0.84 5.89 3.16
CA THR A 186 -0.43 5.15 3.28
C THR A 186 -0.90 4.68 1.91
N HIS A 187 -1.98 3.89 1.84
CA HIS A 187 -2.61 3.61 0.56
C HIS A 187 -3.75 4.59 0.31
N CYS A 188 -4.67 4.78 1.26
CA CYS A 188 -5.74 5.77 1.17
C CYS A 188 -5.40 7.10 1.86
N ALA A 189 -6.25 8.11 1.65
CA ALA A 189 -6.11 9.46 2.18
C ALA A 189 -6.81 9.63 3.54
N PRO A 190 -6.40 10.63 4.36
CA PRO A 190 -7.19 11.11 5.48
C PRO A 190 -8.59 11.59 5.05
N SER A 191 -9.61 11.39 5.89
CA SER A 191 -11.00 11.76 5.55
C SER A 191 -11.19 13.24 5.21
N GLY A 192 -10.42 14.14 5.80
CA GLY A 192 -10.46 15.58 5.49
C GLY A 192 -9.84 15.95 4.12
N ILE A 193 -9.12 15.02 3.47
CA ILE A 193 -8.54 15.22 2.13
C ILE A 193 -9.44 14.63 1.03
N LEU A 194 -10.30 13.65 1.34
CA LEU A 194 -11.17 13.00 0.36
C LEU A 194 -11.97 13.98 -0.53
N PRO A 195 -12.61 15.04 0.00
CA PRO A 195 -13.39 15.97 -0.82
C PRO A 195 -12.54 16.74 -1.84
N GLN A 196 -11.24 16.87 -1.61
CA GLN A 196 -10.32 17.50 -2.55
C GLN A 196 -9.88 16.52 -3.67
N ILE A 197 -10.03 15.20 -3.44
CA ILE A 197 -9.76 14.19 -4.45
C ILE A 197 -10.99 14.06 -5.35
N GLU A 198 -12.09 13.55 -4.80
CA GLU A 198 -13.40 13.48 -5.45
C GLU A 198 -14.53 13.47 -4.43
N LEU A 199 -15.68 14.10 -4.78
CA LEU A 199 -16.80 14.30 -3.87
C LEU A 199 -17.58 13.02 -3.54
N HIS A 200 -17.40 11.94 -4.29
CA HIS A 200 -18.13 10.68 -4.04
C HIS A 200 -17.47 9.79 -2.98
N TYR A 201 -16.18 9.98 -2.69
CA TYR A 201 -15.51 9.22 -1.63
C TYR A 201 -16.12 9.51 -0.26
N ARG A 202 -16.29 8.47 0.53
CA ARG A 202 -16.88 8.56 1.88
C ARG A 202 -15.84 8.17 2.92
N PRO A 203 -15.85 8.81 4.09
CA PRO A 203 -15.05 8.39 5.22
C PRO A 203 -15.36 6.95 5.66
N ASP A 204 -14.35 6.28 6.16
CA ASP A 204 -14.38 4.97 6.79
C ASP A 204 -13.46 4.98 8.03
N PRO A 205 -13.43 3.92 8.87
CA PRO A 205 -12.61 3.90 10.07
C PRO A 205 -11.13 4.17 9.85
N LEU A 206 -10.56 3.71 8.72
CA LEU A 206 -9.15 3.94 8.41
C LEU A 206 -8.90 5.40 8.00
N THR A 207 -9.72 5.95 7.10
CA THR A 207 -9.57 7.34 6.67
C THR A 207 -9.79 8.33 7.82
N ASP A 208 -10.65 8.01 8.81
CA ASP A 208 -10.87 8.81 10.02
C ASP A 208 -9.69 8.69 11.00
N PHE A 209 -9.10 7.49 11.14
CA PHE A 209 -7.85 7.33 11.89
C PHE A 209 -6.73 8.16 11.25
N LEU A 210 -6.57 8.10 9.93
CA LEU A 210 -5.58 8.90 9.20
C LEU A 210 -5.84 10.40 9.34
N GLU A 211 -7.10 10.83 9.47
CA GLU A 211 -7.42 12.22 9.77
C GLU A 211 -6.93 12.63 11.15
N THR A 212 -7.05 11.75 12.15
CA THR A 212 -6.48 11.98 13.48
C THR A 212 -4.95 12.12 13.38
N VAL A 213 -4.29 11.26 12.61
CA VAL A 213 -2.85 11.38 12.33
C VAL A 213 -2.52 12.71 11.66
N ARG A 214 -3.28 13.13 10.65
CA ARG A 214 -3.10 14.40 9.94
C ARG A 214 -3.17 15.62 10.87
N GLN A 215 -4.08 15.57 11.85
CA GLN A 215 -4.30 16.67 12.77
C GLN A 215 -3.26 16.75 13.90
N ARG A 216 -2.78 15.60 14.36
CA ARG A 216 -1.85 15.51 15.50
C ARG A 216 -0.39 15.45 15.10
N CYS A 217 -0.07 14.81 13.97
CA CYS A 217 1.30 14.54 13.58
C CYS A 217 1.91 15.71 12.78
N ARG A 218 3.15 16.05 13.11
CA ARG A 218 3.98 16.96 12.29
C ARG A 218 4.73 16.14 11.24
N PHE A 219 4.56 16.48 9.97
CA PHE A 219 5.21 15.81 8.85
C PHE A 219 5.47 16.79 7.70
N SER A 220 6.44 16.46 6.83
CA SER A 220 6.75 17.23 5.62
C SER A 220 5.94 16.76 4.43
N SER A 221 5.90 15.45 4.17
CA SER A 221 5.23 14.87 3.00
C SER A 221 4.39 13.64 3.36
N TRP A 222 3.29 13.46 2.66
CA TRP A 222 2.41 12.31 2.79
C TRP A 222 2.20 11.67 1.41
N PHE A 223 2.72 10.47 1.21
CA PHE A 223 2.60 9.72 -0.04
C PHE A 223 1.47 8.71 0.06
N LEU A 224 0.67 8.59 -1.00
CA LEU A 224 -0.47 7.69 -1.05
C LEU A 224 -0.81 7.25 -2.49
N GLY A 225 -1.53 6.12 -2.64
CA GLY A 225 -2.01 5.55 -3.89
C GLY A 225 -3.53 5.60 -4.03
N HIS A 226 -4.14 4.45 -4.41
CA HIS A 226 -5.58 4.14 -4.39
C HIS A 226 -6.46 4.90 -5.39
N TYR A 227 -6.21 6.16 -5.63
CA TYR A 227 -7.10 7.04 -6.41
C TYR A 227 -6.77 7.10 -7.89
N HIS A 228 -5.83 6.31 -8.37
CA HIS A 228 -5.39 6.18 -9.76
C HIS A 228 -5.17 7.54 -10.45
N THR A 229 -4.62 8.49 -9.73
CA THR A 229 -4.26 9.83 -10.24
C THR A 229 -2.89 10.26 -9.71
N ASN A 230 -2.22 11.13 -10.47
CA ASN A 230 -1.00 11.78 -10.02
C ASN A 230 -1.33 13.23 -9.68
N ARG A 231 -1.34 13.56 -8.40
CA ARG A 231 -1.76 14.88 -7.92
C ARG A 231 -1.05 15.26 -6.62
N ILE A 232 -0.81 16.54 -6.43
CA ILE A 232 -0.34 17.10 -5.16
C ILE A 232 -1.45 17.99 -4.58
N ILE A 233 -1.82 17.74 -3.33
CA ILE A 233 -2.82 18.51 -2.59
C ILE A 233 -2.10 19.20 -1.41
N ASP A 234 -2.42 20.48 -1.17
CA ASP A 234 -1.88 21.33 -0.11
C ASP A 234 -0.33 21.35 -0.05
N GLY A 235 0.34 21.11 -1.21
CA GLY A 235 1.79 21.08 -1.34
C GLY A 235 2.49 19.89 -0.68
N ARG A 236 1.79 19.01 0.04
CA ARG A 236 2.40 17.93 0.84
C ARG A 236 1.71 16.55 0.75
N PHE A 237 0.48 16.46 0.28
CA PHE A 237 -0.17 15.17 -0.01
C PHE A 237 0.09 14.80 -1.46
N VAL A 238 0.94 13.79 -1.67
CA VAL A 238 1.43 13.37 -2.97
C VAL A 238 0.71 12.08 -3.35
N ILE A 239 -0.36 12.22 -4.15
CA ILE A 239 -1.10 11.07 -4.68
C ILE A 239 -0.32 10.53 -5.87
N GLN A 240 -0.03 9.25 -5.85
CA GLN A 240 0.77 8.56 -6.84
C GLN A 240 -0.04 7.49 -7.55
N TRP A 241 0.17 7.38 -8.86
CA TRP A 241 -0.29 6.26 -9.65
C TRP A 241 0.81 5.72 -10.54
N GLY A 242 0.86 6.08 -11.82
CA GLY A 242 1.79 5.53 -12.79
C GLY A 242 3.18 6.17 -12.80
N GLN A 243 3.35 7.35 -12.23
CA GLN A 243 4.63 8.04 -12.17
C GLN A 243 5.55 7.49 -11.06
N ILE A 244 6.84 7.73 -11.22
CA ILE A 244 7.84 7.51 -10.17
C ILE A 244 8.40 8.88 -9.80
N SER A 245 8.30 9.25 -8.53
CA SER A 245 8.78 10.53 -8.00
C SER A 245 9.94 10.30 -7.05
N LYS A 246 11.03 11.02 -7.24
CA LYS A 246 12.13 11.05 -6.26
C LYS A 246 11.70 11.87 -5.04
N VAL A 247 11.96 11.33 -3.87
CA VAL A 247 11.73 12.07 -2.61
C VAL A 247 12.87 13.06 -2.43
N GLU A 248 12.53 14.32 -2.45
CA GLU A 248 13.44 15.42 -2.14
C GLU A 248 13.00 16.03 -0.82
N LEU A 249 13.94 16.21 0.10
CA LEU A 249 13.68 16.97 1.33
C LEU A 249 13.45 18.43 0.94
N MET A 250 12.25 18.93 1.20
CA MET A 250 12.00 20.37 1.16
C MET A 250 12.45 21.01 2.48
#